data_9c90e4ba086fcafdb439835d0e0ceef3
#
_entry.id   9c90e4ba086fcafdb439835d0e0ceef3
#
_cell.length_a   1.000
_cell.length_b   1.000
_cell.length_c   1.000
_cell.angle_alpha   90.00
_cell.angle_beta   90.00
_cell.angle_gamma   90.00
#
_symmetry.space_group_name_H-M   'P 1'
#
loop_
_entity.id
_entity.type
_entity.pdbx_description
1 polymer ?
#
loop_
_entity_poly.entity_id
_entity_poly.type
_entity_poly.pdbx_seq_one_letter_code
_entity_poly.pdbx_strand_id
1 'polypeptide(L)'
;LAESAETSLKRTFEILGFDLALDAHKDKRFSSKFAPLGIEVEFEESQHGIVKLAPKPGRVSKVVELCAEALSSDSLPVLSARSLGGVLRFLREGHFGRTGATVLKALTDHVQLGCEKGLQHDLREGLEWVLCFLPVSPPRVISSSLSGQSASIFTDGAVDAERVTVGAVLFLPGSPPEAFGVEVPREVVSRWRT
;
A
#
# COMPACT_ATOMS: atom_id res chain seq x y z
N LEU A 1 -25.77 -4.86 21.09
CA LEU A 1 -24.48 -5.59 21.17
C LEU A 1 -23.30 -4.62 21.10
N ALA A 2 -23.22 -3.71 20.12
CA ALA A 2 -22.10 -2.78 19.96
C ALA A 2 -21.94 -1.82 21.15
N GLU A 3 -23.02 -1.21 21.63
CA GLU A 3 -23.00 -0.32 22.80
C GLU A 3 -22.59 -1.05 24.09
N SER A 4 -23.03 -2.30 24.28
CA SER A 4 -22.62 -3.13 25.41
C SER A 4 -21.13 -3.48 25.35
N ALA A 5 -20.61 -3.79 24.16
CA ALA A 5 -19.20 -4.07 23.95
C ALA A 5 -18.31 -2.83 24.21
N GLU A 6 -18.74 -1.64 23.75
CA GLU A 6 -18.05 -0.38 24.00
C GLU A 6 -17.97 -0.06 25.49
N THR A 7 -19.11 -0.18 26.20
CA THR A 7 -19.18 0.05 27.64
C THR A 7 -18.28 -0.93 28.42
N SER A 8 -18.30 -2.21 28.04
CA SER A 8 -17.46 -3.23 28.67
C SER A 8 -15.97 -2.94 28.42
N LEU A 9 -15.60 -2.53 27.21
CA LEU A 9 -14.22 -2.20 26.86
C LEU A 9 -13.72 -0.98 27.65
N LYS A 10 -14.51 0.10 27.70
CA LYS A 10 -14.17 1.31 28.48
C LYS A 10 -13.97 0.96 29.97
N ARG A 11 -14.87 0.18 30.55
CA ARG A 11 -14.75 -0.25 31.93
C ARG A 11 -13.55 -1.15 32.20
N THR A 12 -13.20 -2.00 31.24
CA THR A 12 -11.98 -2.84 31.35
C THR A 12 -10.73 -1.98 31.39
N PHE A 13 -10.62 -0.98 30.53
CA PHE A 13 -9.47 -0.07 30.53
C PHE A 13 -9.39 0.76 31.81
N GLU A 14 -10.52 1.25 32.32
CA GLU A 14 -10.57 1.94 33.63
C GLU A 14 -10.06 1.05 34.77
N ILE A 15 -10.51 -0.21 34.83
CA ILE A 15 -10.07 -1.18 35.85
C ILE A 15 -8.57 -1.46 35.73
N LEU A 16 -8.04 -1.49 34.52
CA LEU A 16 -6.62 -1.70 34.25
C LEU A 16 -5.76 -0.44 34.47
N GLY A 17 -6.36 0.70 34.84
CA GLY A 17 -5.66 1.95 35.11
C GLY A 17 -5.21 2.70 33.86
N PHE A 18 -5.81 2.45 32.70
CA PHE A 18 -5.54 3.20 31.50
C PHE A 18 -6.45 4.42 31.41
N ASP A 19 -5.86 5.60 31.26
CA ASP A 19 -6.60 6.82 30.95
C ASP A 19 -6.96 6.85 29.47
N LEU A 20 -8.25 6.71 29.18
CA LEU A 20 -8.77 6.84 27.82
C LEU A 20 -8.93 8.32 27.45
N ALA A 21 -8.43 8.73 26.30
CA ALA A 21 -8.66 10.06 25.75
C ALA A 21 -10.13 10.17 25.27
N LEU A 22 -11.00 10.62 26.17
CA LEU A 22 -12.44 10.78 25.92
C LEU A 22 -12.81 12.11 25.21
N ASP A 23 -11.84 12.77 24.60
CA ASP A 23 -12.10 13.96 23.78
C ASP A 23 -13.11 13.64 22.68
N ALA A 24 -14.16 14.43 22.56
CA ALA A 24 -15.29 14.19 21.64
C ALA A 24 -14.86 13.97 20.16
N HIS A 25 -13.71 14.48 19.75
CA HIS A 25 -13.14 14.26 18.42
C HIS A 25 -12.30 12.97 18.29
N LYS A 26 -11.92 12.36 19.41
CA LYS A 26 -11.17 11.08 19.47
C LYS A 26 -12.06 9.91 19.84
N ASP A 27 -13.06 10.14 20.70
CA ASP A 27 -14.05 9.14 21.09
C ASP A 27 -15.10 8.98 19.97
N LYS A 28 -14.87 8.03 19.09
CA LYS A 28 -15.79 7.70 18.00
C LYS A 28 -16.59 6.47 18.36
N ARG A 29 -17.90 6.62 18.36
CA ARG A 29 -18.82 5.48 18.53
C ARG A 29 -18.65 4.45 17.42
N PHE A 30 -19.01 3.22 17.70
CA PHE A 30 -19.09 2.17 16.70
C PHE A 30 -19.96 2.64 15.53
N SER A 31 -19.42 2.61 14.32
CA SER A 31 -20.12 2.93 13.09
C SER A 31 -19.75 1.92 12.02
N SER A 32 -20.60 1.79 10.99
CA SER A 32 -20.29 0.94 9.83
C SER A 32 -19.11 1.44 9.02
N LYS A 33 -18.71 2.69 9.22
CA LYS A 33 -17.58 3.32 8.54
C LYS A 33 -16.80 4.21 9.50
N PHE A 34 -15.50 3.99 9.62
CA PHE A 34 -14.62 4.82 10.45
C PHE A 34 -13.19 4.82 9.89
N ALA A 35 -12.39 5.79 10.30
CA ALA A 35 -11.02 5.96 9.78
C ALA A 35 -9.99 5.98 10.91
N PRO A 36 -9.55 4.81 11.41
CA PRO A 36 -8.45 4.75 12.36
C PRO A 36 -7.13 5.01 11.64
N LEU A 37 -6.27 5.85 12.26
CA LEU A 37 -4.91 6.10 11.79
C LEU A 37 -4.77 6.49 10.31
N GLY A 38 -5.86 6.92 9.64
CA GLY A 38 -5.83 7.37 8.25
C GLY A 38 -6.11 6.29 7.20
N ILE A 39 -6.58 5.12 7.62
CA ILE A 39 -7.23 4.13 6.75
C ILE A 39 -8.72 4.17 7.06
N GLU A 40 -9.54 4.24 6.03
CA GLU A 40 -10.96 4.12 6.12
C GLU A 40 -11.34 2.64 6.10
N VAL A 41 -12.10 2.21 7.11
CA VAL A 41 -12.60 0.84 7.24
C VAL A 41 -14.12 0.89 7.08
N GLU A 42 -14.65 0.10 6.17
CA GLU A 42 -16.08 0.03 5.86
C GLU A 42 -16.60 -1.38 6.15
N PHE A 43 -17.63 -1.46 7.00
CA PHE A 43 -18.28 -2.69 7.45
C PHE A 43 -19.72 -2.85 6.88
N GLU A 44 -20.13 -2.04 5.92
CA GLU A 44 -21.52 -2.09 5.40
C GLU A 44 -21.89 -3.47 4.87
N GLU A 45 -20.92 -4.19 4.29
CA GLU A 45 -21.10 -5.55 3.78
C GLU A 45 -20.61 -6.64 4.75
N SER A 46 -20.35 -6.31 6.02
CA SER A 46 -19.80 -7.25 7.01
C SER A 46 -20.72 -8.43 7.31
N GLN A 47 -22.04 -8.26 7.18
CA GLN A 47 -23.00 -9.36 7.25
C GLN A 47 -22.80 -10.42 6.16
N HIS A 48 -22.17 -10.06 5.06
CA HIS A 48 -21.76 -10.96 3.98
C HIS A 48 -20.28 -11.39 4.12
N GLY A 49 -19.67 -11.07 5.26
CA GLY A 49 -18.26 -11.38 5.52
C GLY A 49 -17.28 -10.51 4.75
N ILE A 50 -17.69 -9.33 4.28
CA ILE A 50 -16.84 -8.42 3.48
C ILE A 50 -16.53 -7.17 4.29
N VAL A 51 -15.24 -6.84 4.38
CA VAL A 51 -14.72 -5.58 4.94
C VAL A 51 -13.86 -4.90 3.89
N LYS A 52 -14.07 -3.59 3.67
CA LYS A 52 -13.28 -2.80 2.74
C LYS A 52 -12.34 -1.87 3.48
N LEU A 53 -11.10 -1.78 2.99
CA LEU A 53 -10.08 -0.88 3.50
C LEU A 53 -9.66 0.07 2.38
N ALA A 54 -9.64 1.37 2.67
CA ALA A 54 -9.17 2.40 1.73
C ALA A 54 -8.33 3.46 2.46
N PRO A 55 -7.38 4.12 1.80
CA PRO A 55 -6.75 5.28 2.36
C PRO A 55 -7.78 6.40 2.56
N LYS A 56 -7.65 7.16 3.65
CA LYS A 56 -8.46 8.37 3.83
C LYS A 56 -8.19 9.35 2.68
N PRO A 57 -9.23 9.87 1.97
CA PRO A 57 -9.04 10.69 0.77
C PRO A 57 -8.06 11.86 0.94
N GLY A 58 -8.13 12.62 2.02
CA GLY A 58 -7.20 13.72 2.28
C GLY A 58 -5.74 13.29 2.49
N ARG A 59 -5.46 11.99 2.75
CA ARG A 59 -4.10 11.46 2.80
C ARG A 59 -3.58 11.15 1.40
N VAL A 60 -4.43 10.63 0.53
CA VAL A 60 -4.11 10.39 -0.88
C VAL A 60 -3.75 11.73 -1.56
N SER A 61 -4.60 12.75 -1.42
CA SER A 61 -4.34 14.08 -2.01
C SER A 61 -2.99 14.65 -1.60
N LYS A 62 -2.66 14.60 -0.30
CA LYS A 62 -1.36 15.09 0.19
C LYS A 62 -0.17 14.34 -0.38
N VAL A 63 -0.27 13.02 -0.56
CA VAL A 63 0.79 12.21 -1.18
C VAL A 63 0.94 12.59 -2.65
N VAL A 64 -0.17 12.72 -3.37
CA VAL A 64 -0.18 13.11 -4.79
C VAL A 64 0.43 14.49 -4.97
N GLU A 65 0.03 15.48 -4.18
CA GLU A 65 0.58 16.83 -4.21
C GLU A 65 2.09 16.85 -3.98
N LEU A 66 2.57 16.14 -2.95
CA LEU A 66 4.00 16.06 -2.65
C LEU A 66 4.81 15.38 -3.77
N CYS A 67 4.28 14.30 -4.36
CA CYS A 67 4.93 13.65 -5.49
C CYS A 67 4.98 14.55 -6.74
N ALA A 68 3.88 15.26 -7.04
CA ALA A 68 3.81 16.19 -8.16
C ALA A 68 4.77 17.37 -8.00
N GLU A 69 4.86 17.93 -6.79
CA GLU A 69 5.79 19.01 -6.47
C GLU A 69 7.24 18.54 -6.61
N ALA A 70 7.58 17.37 -6.09
CA ALA A 70 8.93 16.80 -6.20
C ALA A 70 9.34 16.60 -7.67
N LEU A 71 8.45 16.06 -8.50
CA LEU A 71 8.70 15.84 -9.92
C LEU A 71 8.85 17.14 -10.70
N SER A 72 8.01 18.15 -10.40
CA SER A 72 8.04 19.44 -11.09
C SER A 72 9.27 20.27 -10.76
N SER A 73 9.72 20.20 -9.50
CA SER A 73 10.90 20.95 -9.02
C SER A 73 12.22 20.19 -9.20
N ASP A 74 12.17 18.94 -9.65
CA ASP A 74 13.31 18.01 -9.67
C ASP A 74 14.06 17.95 -8.34
N SER A 75 13.30 17.99 -7.24
CA SER A 75 13.85 18.12 -5.88
C SER A 75 12.93 17.46 -4.86
N LEU A 76 13.51 16.72 -3.92
CA LEU A 76 12.77 16.17 -2.79
C LEU A 76 13.62 16.29 -1.52
N PRO A 77 13.30 17.22 -0.60
CA PRO A 77 14.01 17.35 0.66
C PRO A 77 14.03 16.05 1.47
N VAL A 78 15.15 15.74 2.10
CA VAL A 78 15.34 14.48 2.87
C VAL A 78 14.24 14.27 3.92
N LEU A 79 13.80 15.32 4.60
CA LEU A 79 12.71 15.23 5.58
C LEU A 79 11.37 14.86 4.90
N SER A 80 11.08 15.46 3.75
CA SER A 80 9.89 15.15 2.95
C SER A 80 9.95 13.72 2.42
N ALA A 81 11.10 13.25 1.96
CA ALA A 81 11.30 11.87 1.52
C ALA A 81 11.07 10.86 2.65
N ARG A 82 11.56 11.14 3.86
CA ARG A 82 11.29 10.30 5.04
C ARG A 82 9.81 10.26 5.39
N SER A 83 9.15 11.41 5.39
CA SER A 83 7.72 11.52 5.67
C SER A 83 6.89 10.76 4.62
N LEU A 84 7.18 10.97 3.33
CA LEU A 84 6.54 10.26 2.22
C LEU A 84 6.75 8.76 2.33
N GLY A 85 7.97 8.31 2.58
CA GLY A 85 8.29 6.90 2.80
C GLY A 85 7.52 6.27 3.95
N GLY A 86 7.34 6.99 5.06
CA GLY A 86 6.52 6.56 6.19
C GLY A 86 5.05 6.39 5.81
N VAL A 87 4.47 7.38 5.10
CA VAL A 87 3.08 7.33 4.65
C VAL A 87 2.87 6.20 3.64
N LEU A 88 3.73 6.05 2.64
CA LEU A 88 3.60 5.00 1.62
C LEU A 88 3.79 3.61 2.24
N ARG A 89 4.69 3.44 3.21
CA ARG A 89 4.85 2.16 3.93
C ARG A 89 3.58 1.78 4.67
N PHE A 90 2.97 2.76 5.34
CA PHE A 90 1.70 2.55 6.03
C PHE A 90 0.56 2.19 5.05
N LEU A 91 0.44 2.90 3.93
CA LEU A 91 -0.54 2.60 2.89
C LEU A 91 -0.30 1.23 2.27
N ARG A 92 0.96 0.84 2.08
CA ARG A 92 1.34 -0.49 1.58
C ARG A 92 0.78 -1.60 2.45
N GLU A 93 0.98 -1.53 3.76
CA GLU A 93 0.50 -2.55 4.69
C GLU A 93 -1.03 -2.64 4.72
N GLY A 94 -1.70 -1.50 4.72
CA GLY A 94 -3.16 -1.42 4.88
C GLY A 94 -3.97 -1.53 3.58
N HIS A 95 -3.36 -1.29 2.41
CA HIS A 95 -4.12 -1.10 1.19
C HIS A 95 -3.57 -1.88 -0.02
N PHE A 96 -2.36 -1.59 -0.49
CA PHE A 96 -1.87 -2.14 -1.76
C PHE A 96 -0.76 -3.22 -1.61
N GLY A 97 -0.47 -3.67 -0.41
CA GLY A 97 0.43 -4.80 -0.18
C GLY A 97 1.86 -4.57 -0.68
N ARG A 98 2.41 -5.52 -1.41
CA ARG A 98 3.79 -5.45 -1.91
C ARG A 98 3.99 -4.55 -3.13
N THR A 99 2.93 -4.15 -3.80
CA THR A 99 2.98 -3.17 -4.89
C THR A 99 3.60 -1.88 -4.37
N GLY A 100 4.52 -1.27 -5.06
CA GLY A 100 5.22 -0.06 -4.57
C GLY A 100 6.43 -0.32 -3.66
N ALA A 101 6.89 -1.57 -3.51
CA ALA A 101 8.14 -1.85 -2.79
C ALA A 101 9.34 -1.13 -3.43
N THR A 102 9.34 -0.99 -4.73
CA THR A 102 10.39 -0.32 -5.52
C THR A 102 10.49 1.16 -5.16
N VAL A 103 9.36 1.89 -5.09
CA VAL A 103 9.39 3.31 -4.71
C VAL A 103 9.86 3.51 -3.27
N LEU A 104 9.51 2.59 -2.36
CA LEU A 104 10.01 2.65 -0.98
C LEU A 104 11.51 2.45 -0.88
N LYS A 105 12.07 1.57 -1.72
CA LYS A 105 13.51 1.39 -1.84
C LYS A 105 14.17 2.66 -2.37
N ALA A 106 13.67 3.20 -3.49
CA ALA A 106 14.20 4.42 -4.10
C ALA A 106 14.16 5.62 -3.13
N LEU A 107 13.09 5.77 -2.34
CA LEU A 107 13.02 6.79 -1.28
C LEU A 107 14.05 6.56 -0.17
N THR A 108 14.29 5.30 0.20
CA THR A 108 15.29 4.97 1.22
C THR A 108 16.71 5.31 0.72
N ASP A 109 17.01 4.93 -0.51
CA ASP A 109 18.30 5.20 -1.15
C ASP A 109 18.52 6.73 -1.27
N HIS A 110 17.50 7.49 -1.70
CA HIS A 110 17.54 8.95 -1.76
C HIS A 110 17.84 9.60 -0.39
N VAL A 111 17.20 9.11 0.67
CA VAL A 111 17.45 9.59 2.04
C VAL A 111 18.88 9.29 2.48
N GLN A 112 19.43 8.13 2.12
CA GLN A 112 20.79 7.75 2.46
C GLN A 112 21.83 8.59 1.73
N LEU A 113 21.58 8.90 0.45
CA LEU A 113 22.47 9.74 -0.35
C LEU A 113 22.48 11.21 0.10
N GLY A 114 21.40 11.66 0.73
CA GLY A 114 21.30 13.05 1.23
C GLY A 114 21.23 14.10 0.12
N CYS A 115 21.06 13.72 -1.13
CA CYS A 115 20.92 14.64 -2.27
C CYS A 115 19.49 15.15 -2.37
N GLU A 116 19.32 16.46 -2.22
CA GLU A 116 17.98 17.06 -2.28
C GLU A 116 17.57 17.49 -3.69
N LYS A 117 18.53 17.75 -4.56
CA LYS A 117 18.33 18.20 -5.96
C LYS A 117 18.75 17.15 -6.95
N GLY A 118 18.02 17.06 -8.05
CA GLY A 118 18.27 16.06 -9.08
C GLY A 118 17.74 14.70 -8.64
N LEU A 119 16.46 14.43 -8.89
CA LEU A 119 15.84 13.15 -8.57
C LEU A 119 16.50 12.04 -9.38
N GLN A 120 16.98 11.01 -8.70
CA GLN A 120 17.47 9.80 -9.37
C GLN A 120 16.37 9.16 -10.20
N HIS A 121 16.76 8.48 -11.27
CA HIS A 121 15.84 7.88 -12.23
C HIS A 121 14.82 6.96 -11.55
N ASP A 122 15.27 6.05 -10.69
CA ASP A 122 14.39 5.09 -9.99
C ASP A 122 13.40 5.79 -9.06
N LEU A 123 13.81 6.89 -8.41
CA LEU A 123 12.92 7.69 -7.58
C LEU A 123 11.89 8.42 -8.43
N ARG A 124 12.30 9.00 -9.55
CA ARG A 124 11.39 9.67 -10.48
C ARG A 124 10.31 8.69 -10.99
N GLU A 125 10.72 7.55 -11.52
CA GLU A 125 9.80 6.49 -11.96
C GLU A 125 8.86 6.04 -10.84
N GLY A 126 9.39 5.90 -9.61
CA GLY A 126 8.60 5.53 -8.45
C GLY A 126 7.56 6.57 -8.06
N LEU A 127 7.89 7.87 -8.11
CA LEU A 127 6.96 8.95 -7.84
C LEU A 127 5.89 9.07 -8.93
N GLU A 128 6.26 8.93 -10.20
CA GLU A 128 5.32 8.89 -11.34
C GLU A 128 4.35 7.71 -11.19
N TRP A 129 4.85 6.54 -10.80
CA TRP A 129 4.01 5.38 -10.50
C TRP A 129 2.99 5.69 -9.39
N VAL A 130 3.42 6.35 -8.30
CA VAL A 130 2.51 6.73 -7.20
C VAL A 130 1.41 7.64 -7.71
N LEU A 131 1.72 8.64 -8.56
CA LEU A 131 0.74 9.55 -9.15
C LEU A 131 -0.30 8.83 -10.00
N CYS A 132 0.13 7.83 -10.78
CA CYS A 132 -0.78 7.08 -11.65
C CYS A 132 -1.61 6.06 -10.85
N PHE A 133 -0.99 5.37 -9.90
CA PHE A 133 -1.60 4.24 -9.22
C PHE A 133 -2.49 4.63 -8.05
N LEU A 134 -2.00 5.50 -7.16
CA LEU A 134 -2.65 5.74 -5.87
C LEU A 134 -4.07 6.34 -6.00
N PRO A 135 -4.35 7.29 -6.93
CA PRO A 135 -5.68 7.86 -7.10
C PRO A 135 -6.73 6.87 -7.60
N VAL A 136 -6.32 5.86 -8.37
CA VAL A 136 -7.22 4.88 -9.00
C VAL A 136 -7.22 3.52 -8.32
N SER A 137 -6.41 3.35 -7.28
CA SER A 137 -6.29 2.09 -6.57
C SER A 137 -7.60 1.73 -5.88
N PRO A 138 -8.17 0.54 -6.16
CA PRO A 138 -9.41 0.11 -5.54
C PRO A 138 -9.22 -0.16 -4.05
N PRO A 139 -10.28 -0.06 -3.24
CA PRO A 139 -10.26 -0.50 -1.85
C PRO A 139 -9.78 -1.95 -1.74
N ARG A 140 -8.98 -2.25 -0.73
CA ARG A 140 -8.65 -3.62 -0.40
C ARG A 140 -9.87 -4.30 0.22
N VAL A 141 -10.28 -5.40 -0.38
CA VAL A 141 -11.40 -6.21 0.12
C VAL A 141 -10.84 -7.36 0.95
N ILE A 142 -11.34 -7.48 2.18
CA ILE A 142 -11.09 -8.63 3.06
C ILE A 142 -12.40 -9.40 3.12
N SER A 143 -12.37 -10.68 2.73
CA SER A 143 -13.52 -11.56 2.83
C SER A 143 -13.28 -12.61 3.90
N SER A 144 -14.25 -12.78 4.81
CA SER A 144 -14.23 -13.85 5.81
C SER A 144 -14.74 -15.18 5.24
N SER A 145 -15.55 -15.11 4.18
CA SER A 145 -15.91 -16.31 3.45
C SER A 145 -14.74 -16.67 2.52
N LEU A 146 -13.82 -17.46 3.04
CA LEU A 146 -12.93 -18.27 2.21
C LEU A 146 -13.77 -19.31 1.49
N SER A 147 -14.66 -18.86 0.60
CA SER A 147 -15.20 -19.74 -0.42
C SER A 147 -13.99 -20.19 -1.22
N GLY A 148 -13.69 -21.48 -1.17
CA GLY A 148 -12.43 -22.12 -1.56
C GLY A 148 -11.90 -21.90 -2.98
N GLN A 149 -12.13 -20.75 -3.56
CA GLN A 149 -11.58 -20.34 -4.84
C GLN A 149 -10.33 -19.48 -4.58
N SER A 150 -9.20 -20.12 -4.30
CA SER A 150 -7.92 -19.45 -4.28
C SER A 150 -7.29 -19.49 -5.68
N ALA A 151 -6.93 -18.33 -6.21
CA ALA A 151 -6.04 -18.26 -7.35
C ALA A 151 -4.60 -18.55 -6.90
N SER A 152 -3.88 -19.38 -7.65
CA SER A 152 -2.46 -19.63 -7.42
C SER A 152 -1.66 -19.11 -8.62
N ILE A 153 -0.66 -18.30 -8.36
CA ILE A 153 0.28 -17.85 -9.38
C ILE A 153 1.68 -18.35 -9.04
N PHE A 154 2.30 -19.00 -10.00
CA PHE A 154 3.71 -19.39 -9.94
C PHE A 154 4.50 -18.51 -10.88
N THR A 155 5.58 -17.95 -10.39
CA THR A 155 6.46 -17.09 -11.18
C THR A 155 7.87 -17.62 -11.14
N ASP A 156 8.56 -17.57 -12.27
CA ASP A 156 9.97 -17.94 -12.37
C ASP A 156 10.70 -16.98 -13.29
N GLY A 157 12.01 -16.86 -13.08
CA GLY A 157 12.91 -16.06 -13.90
C GLY A 157 14.17 -16.84 -14.21
N ALA A 158 14.57 -16.86 -15.47
CA ALA A 158 15.79 -17.48 -15.91
C ALA A 158 16.76 -16.45 -16.50
N VAL A 159 18.02 -16.57 -16.14
CA VAL A 159 19.11 -15.75 -16.65
C VAL A 159 20.11 -16.66 -17.36
N ASP A 160 20.26 -16.48 -18.65
CA ASP A 160 21.32 -17.08 -19.45
C ASP A 160 22.30 -15.99 -19.89
N ALA A 161 23.43 -16.36 -20.46
CA ALA A 161 24.53 -15.46 -20.81
C ALA A 161 24.08 -14.22 -21.64
N GLU A 162 23.09 -14.39 -22.49
CA GLU A 162 22.60 -13.34 -23.40
C GLU A 162 21.12 -12.93 -23.18
N ARG A 163 20.38 -13.71 -22.40
CA ARG A 163 18.91 -13.56 -22.27
C ARG A 163 18.49 -13.62 -20.81
N VAL A 164 17.56 -12.74 -20.47
CA VAL A 164 16.80 -12.81 -19.22
C VAL A 164 15.33 -12.97 -19.55
N THR A 165 14.72 -14.00 -19.02
CA THR A 165 13.31 -14.27 -19.24
C THR A 165 12.57 -14.33 -17.91
N VAL A 166 11.31 -13.92 -17.93
CA VAL A 166 10.38 -14.08 -16.81
C VAL A 166 9.13 -14.77 -17.31
N GLY A 167 8.58 -15.62 -16.46
CA GLY A 167 7.37 -16.34 -16.74
C GLY A 167 6.45 -16.43 -15.53
N ALA A 168 5.17 -16.65 -15.81
CA ALA A 168 4.20 -16.97 -14.77
C ALA A 168 3.15 -17.95 -15.29
N VAL A 169 2.60 -18.73 -14.36
CA VAL A 169 1.44 -19.60 -14.61
C VAL A 169 0.38 -19.28 -13.56
N LEU A 170 -0.80 -18.92 -14.02
CA LEU A 170 -1.96 -18.64 -13.20
C LEU A 170 -2.92 -19.82 -13.22
N PHE A 171 -3.27 -20.31 -12.04
CA PHE A 171 -4.30 -21.32 -11.84
C PHE A 171 -5.52 -20.66 -11.21
N LEU A 172 -6.64 -20.66 -11.93
CA LEU A 172 -7.94 -20.24 -11.43
C LEU A 172 -8.84 -21.47 -11.26
N PRO A 173 -9.62 -21.56 -10.18
CA PRO A 173 -10.57 -22.65 -10.02
C PRO A 173 -11.59 -22.69 -11.16
N GLY A 174 -11.74 -23.86 -11.77
CA GLY A 174 -12.69 -24.08 -12.86
C GLY A 174 -12.26 -23.54 -14.23
N SER A 175 -11.04 -23.01 -14.35
CA SER A 175 -10.47 -22.53 -15.62
C SER A 175 -9.19 -23.30 -15.96
N PRO A 176 -8.85 -23.49 -17.24
CA PRO A 176 -7.54 -24.00 -17.61
C PRO A 176 -6.44 -23.05 -17.15
N PRO A 177 -5.23 -23.55 -16.87
CA PRO A 177 -4.10 -22.73 -16.50
C PRO A 177 -3.75 -21.73 -17.61
N GLU A 178 -3.50 -20.49 -17.22
CA GLU A 178 -2.98 -19.45 -18.12
C GLU A 178 -1.50 -19.25 -17.87
N ALA A 179 -0.70 -19.24 -18.92
CA ALA A 179 0.74 -19.06 -18.84
C ALA A 179 1.19 -17.90 -19.72
N PHE A 180 2.16 -17.13 -19.22
CA PHE A 180 2.86 -16.17 -20.04
C PHE A 180 4.36 -16.28 -19.81
N GLY A 181 5.13 -15.89 -20.82
CA GLY A 181 6.58 -15.76 -20.73
C GLY A 181 7.06 -14.65 -21.64
N VAL A 182 8.00 -13.87 -21.18
CA VAL A 182 8.54 -12.74 -21.92
C VAL A 182 10.05 -12.62 -21.69
N GLU A 183 10.77 -12.18 -22.70
CA GLU A 183 12.16 -11.76 -22.57
C GLU A 183 12.21 -10.34 -22.00
N VAL A 184 13.02 -10.16 -20.97
CA VAL A 184 13.21 -8.85 -20.34
C VAL A 184 14.12 -8.00 -21.23
N PRO A 185 13.72 -6.78 -21.60
CA PRO A 185 14.56 -5.91 -22.42
C PRO A 185 15.93 -5.66 -21.79
N ARG A 186 16.98 -5.60 -22.62
CA ARG A 186 18.37 -5.43 -22.13
C ARG A 186 18.56 -4.14 -21.33
N GLU A 187 17.84 -3.09 -21.68
CA GLU A 187 17.85 -1.80 -20.95
C GLU A 187 17.36 -1.95 -19.51
N VAL A 188 16.39 -2.84 -19.27
CA VAL A 188 15.90 -3.15 -17.90
C VAL A 188 16.93 -3.99 -17.16
N VAL A 189 17.50 -5.00 -17.81
CA VAL A 189 18.51 -5.89 -17.20
C VAL A 189 19.76 -5.13 -16.80
N SER A 190 20.21 -4.17 -17.61
CA SER A 190 21.41 -3.37 -17.31
C SER A 190 21.27 -2.55 -16.03
N ARG A 191 20.05 -2.11 -15.70
CA ARG A 191 19.74 -1.38 -14.46
C ARG A 191 19.76 -2.25 -13.20
N TRP A 192 19.59 -3.56 -13.34
CA TRP A 192 19.60 -4.49 -12.19
C TRP A 192 21.00 -4.93 -11.75
N ARG A 193 22.01 -4.71 -12.59
CA ARG A 193 23.40 -5.15 -12.36
C ARG A 193 24.32 -4.07 -11.80
N THR A 194 23.78 -2.87 -11.55
CA THR A 194 24.50 -1.78 -10.89
C THR A 194 24.10 -1.66 -9.44
#